data_e46e25e79416ffaa3116b11667ba76da
#
_entry.id   e46e25e79416ffaa3116b11667ba76da
#
_cell.length_a   1.000
_cell.length_b   1.000
_cell.length_c   1.000
_cell.angle_alpha   90.00
_cell.angle_beta   90.00
_cell.angle_gamma   90.00
#
_symmetry.space_group_name_H-M   'P 1'
#
loop_
_entity.id
_entity.type
_entity.pdbx_description
1 polymer ?
#
loop_
_entity_poly.entity_id
_entity_poly.type
_entity_poly.pdbx_seq_one_letter_code
_entity_poly.pdbx_strand_id
1 'polypeptide(L)'
;CIEQLNYMPPIMKPGEWQTLINRLLEKATTIEVPEELTMKGQFKELLQTYCTSRIRARSPEELNIGKPWTENDLTYFTIKGLQEFLRQSGFNGYTRPQLQQRLKDLNSGQNCNGVYTLKNDETGKWSNIRVWWVPEFHEEEVELPIEESSDESDIPF
;
A
#
# COMPACT_ATOMS: atom_id res chain seq x y z
N CYS A 1 -46.64 -3.20 -33.49
CA CYS A 1 -46.99 -4.46 -32.90
C CYS A 1 -46.46 -4.62 -31.49
N ILE A 2 -47.31 -4.99 -30.62
CA ILE A 2 -46.99 -5.08 -29.21
C ILE A 2 -45.93 -6.16 -28.92
N GLU A 3 -45.88 -7.19 -29.71
CA GLU A 3 -44.91 -8.27 -29.57
C GLU A 3 -43.47 -7.81 -29.74
N GLN A 4 -43.24 -6.78 -30.48
CA GLN A 4 -41.92 -6.20 -30.66
C GLN A 4 -41.45 -5.46 -29.41
N LEU A 5 -42.37 -4.90 -28.65
CA LEU A 5 -42.10 -4.24 -27.41
C LEU A 5 -41.86 -5.25 -26.26
N ASN A 6 -42.40 -6.42 -26.44
CA ASN A 6 -42.24 -7.54 -25.53
C ASN A 6 -41.08 -8.46 -25.93
N TYR A 7 -40.07 -7.90 -26.54
CA TYR A 7 -38.89 -8.66 -26.81
C TYR A 7 -38.18 -8.99 -25.52
N MET A 8 -38.77 -9.94 -24.84
CA MET A 8 -38.09 -10.61 -23.74
C MET A 8 -37.25 -11.73 -24.32
N PRO A 9 -35.99 -11.87 -23.86
CA PRO A 9 -35.27 -13.07 -24.16
C PRO A 9 -36.08 -14.28 -23.67
N PRO A 10 -36.10 -15.38 -24.40
CA PRO A 10 -36.86 -16.57 -24.00
C PRO A 10 -36.54 -16.91 -22.55
N ILE A 11 -37.57 -17.14 -21.77
CA ILE A 11 -37.42 -17.51 -20.39
C ILE A 11 -36.66 -18.85 -20.35
N MET A 12 -35.40 -18.79 -19.95
CA MET A 12 -34.59 -19.97 -19.76
C MET A 12 -35.09 -20.71 -18.50
N LYS A 13 -35.13 -22.02 -18.58
CA LYS A 13 -35.34 -22.85 -17.39
C LYS A 13 -34.22 -22.61 -16.40
N PRO A 14 -34.47 -22.68 -15.08
CA PRO A 14 -33.46 -22.42 -14.05
C PRO A 14 -32.15 -23.22 -14.26
N GLY A 15 -32.23 -24.45 -14.73
CA GLY A 15 -31.05 -25.26 -15.02
C GLY A 15 -30.21 -24.77 -16.20
N GLU A 16 -30.87 -24.26 -17.25
CA GLU A 16 -30.19 -23.69 -18.42
C GLU A 16 -29.53 -22.35 -18.08
N TRP A 17 -30.19 -21.56 -17.27
CA TRP A 17 -29.64 -20.32 -16.75
C TRP A 17 -28.39 -20.57 -15.93
N GLN A 18 -28.42 -21.53 -15.02
CA GLN A 18 -27.27 -21.91 -14.21
C GLN A 18 -26.10 -22.39 -15.07
N THR A 19 -26.38 -23.19 -16.09
CA THR A 19 -25.36 -23.65 -17.03
C THR A 19 -24.75 -22.48 -17.83
N LEU A 20 -25.56 -21.52 -18.25
CA LEU A 20 -25.09 -20.33 -18.96
C LEU A 20 -24.19 -19.48 -18.05
N ILE A 21 -24.59 -19.24 -16.82
CA ILE A 21 -23.81 -18.49 -15.86
C ILE A 21 -22.49 -19.20 -15.57
N ASN A 22 -22.49 -20.48 -15.34
CA ASN A 22 -21.26 -21.27 -15.12
C ASN A 22 -20.33 -21.19 -16.33
N ARG A 23 -20.86 -21.26 -17.54
CA ARG A 23 -20.07 -21.13 -18.75
C ARG A 23 -19.49 -19.73 -18.93
N LEU A 24 -20.23 -18.69 -18.58
CA LEU A 24 -19.74 -17.31 -18.59
C LEU A 24 -18.68 -17.09 -17.52
N LEU A 25 -18.84 -17.69 -16.35
CA LEU A 25 -17.85 -17.64 -15.28
C LEU A 25 -16.57 -18.39 -15.63
N GLU A 26 -16.67 -19.52 -16.34
CA GLU A 26 -15.49 -20.25 -16.84
C GLU A 26 -14.75 -19.47 -17.92
N LYS A 27 -15.46 -18.73 -18.76
CA LYS A 27 -14.86 -17.90 -19.81
C LYS A 27 -14.38 -16.55 -19.30
N ALA A 28 -15.04 -16.01 -18.30
CA ALA A 28 -14.54 -14.87 -17.58
C ALA A 28 -13.35 -15.36 -16.78
N THR A 29 -12.15 -15.13 -17.25
CA THR A 29 -10.97 -15.12 -16.44
C THR A 29 -11.17 -14.00 -15.42
N THR A 30 -11.99 -14.24 -14.46
CA THR A 30 -12.01 -13.44 -13.26
C THR A 30 -10.68 -13.74 -12.60
N ILE A 31 -9.73 -12.86 -12.84
CA ILE A 31 -8.60 -12.77 -11.97
C ILE A 31 -9.20 -12.27 -10.64
N GLU A 32 -9.68 -13.20 -9.85
CA GLU A 32 -9.91 -12.91 -8.45
C GLU A 32 -8.53 -12.61 -7.88
N VAL A 33 -8.24 -11.34 -7.77
CA VAL A 33 -7.08 -10.90 -6.99
C VAL A 33 -7.39 -11.36 -5.57
N PRO A 34 -6.68 -12.33 -5.02
CA PRO A 34 -6.94 -12.78 -3.66
C PRO A 34 -6.91 -11.57 -2.73
N GLU A 35 -7.84 -11.50 -1.80
CA GLU A 35 -7.89 -10.39 -0.82
C GLU A 35 -6.54 -10.13 -0.17
N GLU A 36 -5.77 -11.18 0.04
CA GLU A 36 -4.41 -11.10 0.56
C GLU A 36 -3.47 -10.28 -0.32
N LEU A 37 -3.56 -10.40 -1.65
CA LEU A 37 -2.72 -9.60 -2.56
C LEU A 37 -3.13 -8.13 -2.53
N THR A 38 -4.43 -7.86 -2.43
CA THR A 38 -4.96 -6.50 -2.30
C THR A 38 -4.53 -5.88 -0.97
N MET A 39 -4.62 -6.63 0.12
CA MET A 39 -4.17 -6.19 1.44
C MET A 39 -2.65 -5.96 1.49
N LYS A 40 -1.88 -6.83 0.88
CA LYS A 40 -0.42 -6.64 0.75
C LYS A 40 -0.09 -5.39 -0.06
N GLY A 41 -0.80 -5.15 -1.14
CA GLY A 41 -0.65 -3.96 -1.96
C GLY A 41 -0.95 -2.69 -1.19
N GLN A 42 -2.08 -2.63 -0.51
CA GLN A 42 -2.46 -1.50 0.34
C GLN A 42 -1.45 -1.28 1.48
N PHE A 43 -1.02 -2.34 2.12
CA PHE A 43 -0.02 -2.24 3.18
C PHE A 43 1.29 -1.66 2.67
N LYS A 44 1.76 -2.13 1.50
CA LYS A 44 2.98 -1.61 0.88
C LYS A 44 2.87 -0.12 0.54
N GLU A 45 1.75 0.30 -0.05
CA GLU A 45 1.50 1.70 -0.37
C GLU A 45 1.45 2.58 0.88
N LEU A 46 0.75 2.13 1.91
CA LEU A 46 0.67 2.86 3.17
C LEU A 46 2.03 2.92 3.88
N LEU A 47 2.80 1.85 3.86
CA LEU A 47 4.15 1.83 4.39
C LEU A 47 5.06 2.80 3.64
N GLN A 48 4.99 2.80 2.32
CA GLN A 48 5.72 3.75 1.48
C GLN A 48 5.32 5.19 1.80
N THR A 49 4.03 5.47 1.89
CA THR A 49 3.51 6.78 2.28
C THR A 49 4.00 7.19 3.67
N TYR A 50 3.99 6.28 4.64
CA TYR A 50 4.50 6.53 5.98
C TYR A 50 5.99 6.89 5.96
N CYS A 51 6.79 6.15 5.22
CA CYS A 51 8.23 6.36 5.12
C CYS A 51 8.62 7.60 4.30
N THR A 52 7.81 7.99 3.31
CA THR A 52 8.11 9.11 2.39
C THR A 52 7.34 10.39 2.70
N SER A 53 6.35 10.32 3.58
CA SER A 53 5.50 11.48 3.90
C SER A 53 6.27 12.61 4.56
N ARG A 54 5.65 13.79 4.56
CA ARG A 54 6.16 14.97 5.25
C ARG A 54 6.30 14.83 6.77
N ILE A 55 5.79 13.74 7.32
CA ILE A 55 5.86 13.41 8.74
C ILE A 55 7.22 12.79 9.12
N ARG A 56 8.15 12.70 8.20
CA ARG A 56 9.50 12.19 8.48
C ARG A 56 10.14 12.90 9.66
N ALA A 57 10.85 12.13 10.45
CA ALA A 57 11.65 12.67 11.52
C ALA A 57 12.76 13.59 10.96
N ARG A 58 12.99 14.69 11.62
CA ARG A 58 14.12 15.59 11.32
C ARG A 58 15.36 15.19 12.12
N SER A 59 15.17 14.45 13.17
CA SER A 59 16.21 13.92 14.02
C SER A 59 15.85 12.52 14.50
N PRO A 60 16.85 11.67 14.83
CA PRO A 60 16.60 10.31 15.33
C PRO A 60 15.73 10.27 16.59
N GLU A 61 15.74 11.32 17.39
CA GLU A 61 14.98 11.44 18.63
C GLU A 61 13.47 11.40 18.40
N GLU A 62 13.02 11.86 17.23
CA GLU A 62 11.61 11.84 16.85
C GLU A 62 11.08 10.41 16.59
N LEU A 63 11.93 9.39 16.56
CA LEU A 63 11.51 7.99 16.58
C LEU A 63 10.65 7.67 17.82
N ASN A 64 10.92 8.33 18.94
CA ASN A 64 10.15 8.16 20.18
C ASN A 64 8.69 8.57 20.04
N ILE A 65 8.41 9.50 19.16
CA ILE A 65 7.03 9.98 18.88
C ILE A 65 6.39 9.27 17.69
N GLY A 66 7.05 8.25 17.16
CA GLY A 66 6.51 7.40 16.10
C GLY A 66 6.74 7.91 14.68
N LYS A 67 7.65 8.87 14.49
CA LYS A 67 8.02 9.33 13.16
C LYS A 67 9.11 8.43 12.55
N PRO A 68 9.05 8.15 11.23
CA PRO A 68 10.11 7.40 10.56
C PRO A 68 11.36 8.26 10.37
N TRP A 69 12.52 7.66 10.62
CA TRP A 69 13.84 8.25 10.43
C TRP A 69 14.61 7.52 9.34
N THR A 70 15.12 8.26 8.36
CA THR A 70 15.92 7.69 7.26
C THR A 70 17.39 8.01 7.44
N GLU A 71 18.20 6.97 7.43
CA GLU A 71 19.65 7.05 7.54
C GLU A 71 20.30 5.87 6.80
N ASN A 72 21.35 6.11 6.05
CA ASN A 72 22.12 5.07 5.32
C ASN A 72 21.25 4.17 4.41
N ASP A 73 20.36 4.77 3.62
CA ASP A 73 19.43 4.06 2.72
C ASP A 73 18.44 3.12 3.42
N LEU A 74 18.28 3.30 4.72
CA LEU A 74 17.31 2.57 5.53
C LEU A 74 16.37 3.54 6.24
N THR A 75 15.10 3.20 6.27
CA THR A 75 14.11 3.95 7.03
C THR A 75 13.77 3.17 8.29
N TYR A 76 14.08 3.78 9.42
CA TYR A 76 13.81 3.24 10.76
C TYR A 76 12.49 3.78 11.29
N PHE A 77 11.75 2.94 11.96
CA PHE A 77 10.48 3.32 12.61
C PHE A 77 10.15 2.38 13.76
N THR A 78 9.24 2.81 14.61
CA THR A 78 8.70 1.95 15.66
C THR A 78 7.45 1.24 15.17
N ILE A 79 7.26 0.00 15.60
CA ILE A 79 6.06 -0.75 15.24
C ILE A 79 4.78 -0.06 15.74
N LYS A 80 4.86 0.59 16.89
CA LYS A 80 3.75 1.38 17.45
C LYS A 80 3.40 2.56 16.57
N GLY A 81 4.39 3.31 16.09
CA GLY A 81 4.20 4.44 15.18
C GLY A 81 3.56 4.02 13.86
N LEU A 82 4.02 2.91 13.30
CA LEU A 82 3.44 2.35 12.09
C LEU A 82 1.99 1.89 12.31
N GLN A 83 1.71 1.20 13.40
CA GLN A 83 0.34 0.77 13.72
C GLN A 83 -0.62 1.94 13.89
N GLU A 84 -0.17 2.99 14.53
CA GLU A 84 -0.98 4.20 14.72
C GLU A 84 -1.28 4.87 13.38
N PHE A 85 -0.29 4.98 12.52
CA PHE A 85 -0.47 5.50 11.16
C PHE A 85 -1.45 4.66 10.33
N LEU A 86 -1.30 3.34 10.36
CA LEU A 86 -2.20 2.43 9.64
C LEU A 86 -3.63 2.55 10.16
N ARG A 87 -3.80 2.64 11.46
CA ARG A 87 -5.11 2.83 12.08
C ARG A 87 -5.76 4.16 11.66
N GLN A 88 -5.00 5.24 11.65
CA GLN A 88 -5.47 6.55 11.19
C GLN A 88 -5.84 6.56 9.70
N SER A 89 -5.15 5.75 8.91
CA SER A 89 -5.44 5.55 7.50
C SER A 89 -6.60 4.60 7.23
N GLY A 90 -7.22 4.06 8.28
CA GLY A 90 -8.34 3.12 8.16
C GLY A 90 -7.92 1.68 7.84
N PHE A 91 -6.64 1.36 7.91
CA PHE A 91 -6.13 0.03 7.64
C PHE A 91 -6.03 -0.79 8.93
N ASN A 92 -6.95 -1.74 9.10
CA ASN A 92 -6.99 -2.65 10.25
C ASN A 92 -6.84 -4.12 9.86
N GLY A 93 -6.27 -4.38 8.68
CA GLY A 93 -6.20 -5.72 8.09
C GLY A 93 -5.18 -6.65 8.76
N TYR A 94 -4.21 -6.11 9.48
CA TYR A 94 -3.15 -6.91 10.09
C TYR A 94 -3.05 -6.70 11.59
N THR A 95 -2.88 -7.81 12.29
CA THR A 95 -2.48 -7.80 13.70
C THR A 95 -0.98 -7.49 13.81
N ARG A 96 -0.52 -7.15 15.00
CA ARG A 96 0.90 -6.86 15.25
C ARG A 96 1.85 -7.97 14.78
N PRO A 97 1.60 -9.25 15.07
CA PRO A 97 2.43 -10.34 14.54
C PRO A 97 2.43 -10.43 13.02
N GLN A 98 1.28 -10.19 12.39
CA GLN A 98 1.15 -10.18 10.94
C GLN A 98 1.94 -9.02 10.31
N LEU A 99 1.89 -7.83 10.90
CA LEU A 99 2.70 -6.69 10.47
C LEU A 99 4.20 -7.01 10.53
N GLN A 100 4.63 -7.61 11.62
CA GLN A 100 6.03 -8.03 11.79
C GLN A 100 6.45 -9.04 10.72
N GLN A 101 5.59 -9.99 10.43
CA GLN A 101 5.84 -10.97 9.37
C GLN A 101 5.92 -10.32 7.99
N ARG A 102 5.01 -9.40 7.68
CA ARG A 102 5.01 -8.67 6.41
C ARG A 102 6.25 -7.79 6.23
N LEU A 103 6.72 -7.17 7.30
CA LEU A 103 7.98 -6.39 7.27
C LEU A 103 9.18 -7.29 6.99
N LYS A 104 9.24 -8.49 7.55
CA LYS A 104 10.27 -9.48 7.24
C LYS A 104 10.19 -9.95 5.79
N ASP A 105 8.98 -10.19 5.28
CA ASP A 105 8.77 -10.60 3.90
C ASP A 105 9.27 -9.52 2.91
N LEU A 106 9.04 -8.25 3.20
CA LEU A 106 9.55 -7.12 2.41
C LEU A 106 11.08 -7.05 2.41
N ASN A 107 11.72 -7.49 3.47
CA ASN A 107 13.18 -7.56 3.59
C ASN A 107 13.75 -8.93 3.20
N SER A 108 13.08 -9.65 2.31
CA SER A 108 13.52 -10.97 1.83
C SER A 108 13.69 -12.00 2.94
N GLY A 109 12.88 -11.92 3.99
CA GLY A 109 12.95 -12.81 5.15
C GLY A 109 14.10 -12.50 6.11
N GLN A 110 14.88 -11.47 5.85
CA GLN A 110 15.98 -11.06 6.73
C GLN A 110 15.44 -10.34 7.97
N ASN A 111 16.24 -10.39 9.03
CA ASN A 111 15.91 -9.69 10.25
C ASN A 111 15.96 -8.17 10.02
N CYS A 112 14.84 -7.51 10.24
CA CYS A 112 14.65 -6.07 10.02
C CYS A 112 14.25 -5.34 11.31
N ASN A 113 14.63 -5.87 12.45
CA ASN A 113 14.39 -5.26 13.75
C ASN A 113 15.64 -5.25 14.61
N GLY A 114 15.74 -4.26 15.46
CA GLY A 114 16.87 -4.12 16.37
C GLY A 114 16.63 -3.01 17.37
N VAL A 115 17.72 -2.61 18.00
CA VAL A 115 17.74 -1.53 18.98
C VAL A 115 18.51 -0.36 18.38
N TYR A 116 17.87 0.79 18.35
CA TYR A 116 18.50 2.05 17.98
C TYR A 116 18.83 2.82 19.24
N THR A 117 20.07 3.22 19.38
CA THR A 117 20.53 3.94 20.56
C THR A 117 20.49 5.44 20.28
N LEU A 118 19.70 6.14 21.06
CA LEU A 118 19.54 7.59 20.98
C LEU A 118 20.31 8.24 22.11
N LYS A 119 21.01 9.31 21.78
CA LYS A 119 21.61 10.19 22.77
C LYS A 119 20.70 11.41 22.92
N ASN A 120 20.25 11.66 24.12
CA ASN A 120 19.53 12.87 24.41
C ASN A 120 20.54 14.01 24.61
N ASP A 121 20.55 14.98 23.72
CA ASP A 121 21.51 16.09 23.73
C ASP A 121 21.30 17.02 24.94
N GLU A 122 20.09 17.10 25.48
CA GLU A 122 19.76 17.96 26.63
C GLU A 122 20.24 17.34 27.94
N THR A 123 20.08 16.03 28.11
CA THR A 123 20.43 15.32 29.35
C THR A 123 21.69 14.53 29.29
N GLY A 124 22.26 14.33 28.08
CA GLY A 124 23.41 13.47 27.83
C GLY A 124 23.16 11.97 28.07
N LYS A 125 21.92 11.60 28.35
CA LYS A 125 21.54 10.21 28.63
C LYS A 125 21.32 9.45 27.31
N TRP A 126 21.74 8.19 27.31
CA TRP A 126 21.46 7.26 26.22
C TRP A 126 20.13 6.56 26.48
N SER A 127 19.33 6.45 25.47
CA SER A 127 18.09 5.67 25.47
C SER A 127 18.07 4.68 24.34
N ASN A 128 17.57 3.50 24.60
CA ASN A 128 17.45 2.46 23.61
C ASN A 128 16.00 2.32 23.19
N ILE A 129 15.75 2.42 21.88
CA ILE A 129 14.44 2.25 21.31
C ILE A 129 14.44 1.03 20.38
N ARG A 130 13.41 0.21 20.48
CA ARG A 130 13.23 -0.90 19.56
C ARG A 130 12.65 -0.40 18.25
N VAL A 131 13.38 -0.59 17.17
CA VAL A 131 13.02 -0.12 15.83
C VAL A 131 12.92 -1.27 14.86
N TRP A 132 12.20 -1.02 13.80
CA TRP A 132 12.16 -1.79 12.58
C TRP A 132 12.72 -0.94 11.46
N TRP A 133 13.23 -1.56 10.41
CA TRP A 133 13.72 -0.83 9.25
C TRP A 133 13.30 -1.51 7.96
N VAL A 134 13.18 -0.71 6.94
CA VAL A 134 12.97 -1.13 5.56
C VAL A 134 13.96 -0.37 4.68
N PRO A 135 14.30 -0.88 3.49
CA PRO A 135 15.06 -0.12 2.52
C PRO A 135 14.35 1.20 2.22
N GLU A 136 15.12 2.26 2.02
CA GLU A 136 14.56 3.56 1.66
C GLU A 136 13.74 3.43 0.39
N PHE A 137 12.51 3.91 0.43
CA PHE A 137 11.70 4.04 -0.76
C PHE A 137 12.13 5.31 -1.50
N HIS A 138 12.68 5.14 -2.67
CA HIS A 138 12.86 6.25 -3.59
C HIS A 138 11.49 6.59 -4.17
N GLU A 139 11.13 7.85 -4.16
CA GLU A 139 10.04 8.33 -4.99
C GLU A 139 10.47 8.04 -6.42
N GLU A 140 9.85 7.06 -7.05
CA GLU A 140 9.91 6.99 -8.50
C GLU A 140 9.31 8.31 -8.97
N GLU A 141 10.15 9.17 -9.51
CA GLU A 141 9.66 10.28 -10.31
C GLU A 141 8.80 9.64 -11.38
N VAL A 142 7.50 9.69 -11.16
CA VAL A 142 6.56 9.40 -12.21
C VAL A 142 6.83 10.51 -13.22
N GLU A 143 7.66 10.23 -14.19
CA GLU A 143 7.68 11.02 -15.40
C GLU A 143 6.25 10.96 -15.94
N LEU A 144 5.49 11.97 -15.57
CA LEU A 144 4.23 12.20 -16.23
C LEU A 144 4.56 12.27 -17.71
N PRO A 145 3.94 11.43 -18.55
CA PRO A 145 4.13 11.57 -19.97
C PRO A 145 3.84 13.04 -20.27
N ILE A 146 4.83 13.74 -20.76
CA ILE A 146 4.65 15.06 -21.31
C ILE A 146 3.69 14.82 -22.47
N GLU A 147 2.42 15.11 -22.26
CA GLU A 147 1.55 15.28 -23.37
C GLU A 147 2.14 16.45 -24.16
N GLU A 148 2.90 16.10 -25.17
CA GLU A 148 3.20 17.07 -26.19
C GLU A 148 1.85 17.53 -26.71
N SER A 149 1.42 18.66 -26.23
CA SER A 149 0.29 19.35 -26.81
C SER A 149 0.73 19.80 -28.21
N SER A 150 0.62 18.88 -29.13
CA SER A 150 0.99 19.07 -30.52
C SER A 150 0.00 19.92 -31.31
N ASP A 151 -0.96 20.47 -30.64
CA ASP A 151 -2.16 21.05 -31.27
C ASP A 151 -2.19 22.55 -31.28
N GLU A 152 -1.22 23.19 -30.73
CA GLU A 152 -1.22 24.65 -30.71
C GLU A 152 -0.85 25.29 -31.99
N SER A 153 -0.29 24.55 -32.92
CA SER A 153 0.14 25.13 -34.18
C SER A 153 -0.92 25.22 -35.24
N ASP A 154 -2.06 24.59 -35.08
CA ASP A 154 -3.04 24.40 -36.11
C ASP A 154 -4.42 24.98 -35.81
N ILE A 155 -4.48 26.08 -35.12
CA ILE A 155 -5.71 26.85 -35.07
C ILE A 155 -5.72 27.77 -36.31
N PRO A 156 -6.46 27.40 -37.34
CA PRO A 156 -6.56 28.27 -38.47
C PRO A 156 -7.47 29.43 -38.12
N PHE A 157 -7.00 30.58 -38.34
CA PHE A 157 -7.82 31.79 -38.37
C PHE A 157 -8.17 32.16 -39.77
#